data_d98466fc77ec36b765e59d7be811be51
#
_entry.id   d98466fc77ec36b765e59d7be811be51
#
_cell.length_a   1.000
_cell.length_b   1.000
_cell.length_c   1.000
_cell.angle_alpha   90.00
_cell.angle_beta   90.00
_cell.angle_gamma   90.00
#
_symmetry.space_group_name_H-M   'P 1'
#
loop_
_entity.id
_entity.type
_entity.pdbx_description
1 polymer ?
#
loop_
_entity_poly.entity_id
_entity_poly.type
_entity_poly.pdbx_seq_one_letter_code
_entity_poly.pdbx_strand_id
1 'polypeptide(L)'
;MDNQLLQLFETQSGHFGLEAGHHSDLWLEIPLAFLRPGRMRPHARRLADMLAVHRIEAICGPLVEGAFLAQMVAEELDVEFCFAGQFPRPSKDGLFPVGYRVPASLRPRIKGKRVAVVDDAINAGSAVRGAIEDLKTCGAQLVAIGALLRLGDRAAALARAEAVPLVTLMLIESGTLWNPAACPLCRAGTPLDDRRGIQ
;
A
#
# COMPACT_ATOMS: atom_id res chain seq x y z
N MET A 1 -18.13 -4.35 12.32
CA MET A 1 -17.06 -4.61 11.35
C MET A 1 -17.64 -4.43 9.96
N ASP A 2 -16.97 -3.72 9.09
CA ASP A 2 -17.46 -3.40 7.74
C ASP A 2 -17.34 -4.64 6.84
N ASN A 3 -18.30 -5.54 6.95
CA ASN A 3 -18.30 -6.81 6.19
C ASN A 3 -18.35 -6.57 4.66
N GLN A 4 -18.80 -5.37 4.24
CA GLN A 4 -18.92 -5.02 2.82
C GLN A 4 -17.54 -4.76 2.18
N LEU A 5 -16.60 -4.17 2.91
CA LEU A 5 -15.26 -3.96 2.40
C LEU A 5 -14.54 -5.29 2.16
N LEU A 6 -14.59 -6.23 3.11
CA LEU A 6 -13.95 -7.55 2.95
C LEU A 6 -14.53 -8.35 1.79
N GLN A 7 -15.81 -8.20 1.48
CA GLN A 7 -16.45 -8.88 0.35
C GLN A 7 -15.94 -8.42 -1.03
N LEU A 8 -15.17 -7.35 -1.09
CA LEU A 8 -14.52 -6.92 -2.33
C LEU A 8 -13.23 -7.69 -2.62
N PHE A 9 -12.63 -8.29 -1.59
CA PHE A 9 -11.36 -9.01 -1.69
C PHE A 9 -11.61 -10.51 -1.57
N GLU A 10 -11.12 -11.25 -2.57
CA GLU A 10 -11.01 -12.70 -2.43
C GLU A 10 -9.72 -13.03 -1.67
N THR A 11 -9.81 -13.96 -0.73
CA THR A 11 -8.68 -14.39 0.09
C THR A 11 -8.36 -15.85 -0.17
N GLN A 12 -7.07 -16.18 -0.19
CA GLN A 12 -6.58 -17.54 -0.33
C GLN A 12 -5.61 -17.84 0.82
N SER A 13 -5.74 -19.03 1.42
CA SER A 13 -4.77 -19.55 2.39
C SER A 13 -3.79 -20.48 1.69
N GLY A 14 -2.49 -20.37 1.99
CA GLY A 14 -1.47 -21.17 1.32
C GLY A 14 -0.07 -20.78 1.75
N HIS A 15 0.92 -20.92 0.84
CA HIS A 15 2.29 -20.48 1.05
C HIS A 15 2.69 -19.59 -0.11
N PHE A 16 2.69 -18.28 0.11
CA PHE A 16 2.85 -17.27 -0.94
C PHE A 16 4.15 -16.50 -0.79
N GLY A 17 4.84 -16.26 -1.93
CA GLY A 17 5.92 -15.29 -2.03
C GLY A 17 5.40 -13.91 -2.41
N LEU A 18 5.65 -12.90 -1.56
CA LEU A 18 5.17 -11.54 -1.76
C LEU A 18 6.23 -10.65 -2.44
N GLU A 19 5.80 -9.55 -3.08
CA GLU A 19 6.69 -8.56 -3.75
C GLU A 19 7.86 -8.12 -2.86
N ALA A 20 7.60 -7.89 -1.58
CA ALA A 20 8.63 -7.48 -0.62
C ALA A 20 9.68 -8.57 -0.31
N GLY A 21 9.60 -9.75 -0.94
CA GLY A 21 10.47 -10.90 -0.69
C GLY A 21 10.10 -11.70 0.56
N HIS A 22 9.07 -11.33 1.28
CA HIS A 22 8.55 -12.08 2.42
C HIS A 22 7.65 -13.23 1.96
N HIS A 23 7.48 -14.23 2.85
CA HIS A 23 6.48 -15.28 2.69
C HIS A 23 5.26 -15.00 3.57
N SER A 24 4.08 -15.43 3.11
CA SER A 24 2.81 -15.30 3.84
C SER A 24 1.97 -16.57 3.71
N ASP A 25 1.09 -16.81 4.68
CA ASP A 25 0.04 -17.83 4.64
C ASP A 25 -1.29 -17.30 4.09
N LEU A 26 -1.35 -15.99 3.78
CA LEU A 26 -2.52 -15.32 3.24
C LEU A 26 -2.18 -14.56 1.97
N TRP A 27 -3.03 -14.73 0.94
CA TRP A 27 -3.05 -13.93 -0.28
C TRP A 27 -4.37 -13.17 -0.40
N LEU A 28 -4.32 -11.93 -0.85
CA LEU A 28 -5.45 -11.09 -1.19
C LEU A 28 -5.44 -10.81 -2.69
N GLU A 29 -6.53 -11.15 -3.39
CA GLU A 29 -6.72 -10.81 -4.81
C GLU A 29 -7.18 -9.36 -4.93
N ILE A 30 -6.23 -8.44 -4.78
CA ILE A 30 -6.49 -6.98 -4.78
C ILE A 30 -7.11 -6.51 -6.11
N PRO A 31 -6.64 -6.94 -7.30
CA PRO A 31 -7.17 -6.46 -8.58
C PRO A 31 -8.68 -6.65 -8.71
N LEU A 32 -9.22 -7.73 -8.14
CA LEU A 32 -10.65 -8.05 -8.22
C LEU A 32 -11.52 -6.99 -7.53
N ALA A 33 -11.02 -6.35 -6.49
CA ALA A 33 -11.73 -5.30 -5.76
C ALA A 33 -11.97 -4.05 -6.65
N PHE A 34 -11.11 -3.82 -7.63
CA PHE A 34 -11.17 -2.66 -8.54
C PHE A 34 -11.89 -2.92 -9.86
N LEU A 35 -12.33 -4.16 -10.14
CA LEU A 35 -13.08 -4.48 -11.38
C LEU A 35 -14.33 -3.61 -11.57
N ARG A 36 -14.95 -3.19 -10.48
CA ARG A 36 -16.13 -2.32 -10.51
C ARG A 36 -15.90 -1.10 -9.63
N PRO A 37 -15.33 0.00 -10.18
CA PRO A 37 -14.98 1.20 -9.39
C PRO A 37 -16.14 1.76 -8.57
N GLY A 38 -17.38 1.66 -9.06
CA GLY A 38 -18.56 2.09 -8.31
C GLY A 38 -18.77 1.36 -6.98
N ARG A 39 -18.28 0.13 -6.83
CA ARG A 39 -18.32 -0.62 -5.56
C ARG A 39 -17.21 -0.15 -4.60
N MET A 40 -16.09 0.32 -5.14
CA MET A 40 -14.99 0.87 -4.36
C MET A 40 -15.26 2.29 -3.86
N ARG A 41 -16.03 3.10 -4.61
CA ARG A 41 -16.28 4.52 -4.33
C ARG A 41 -16.74 4.80 -2.88
N PRO A 42 -17.68 4.08 -2.26
CA PRO A 42 -18.07 4.34 -0.87
C PRO A 42 -16.92 4.21 0.13
N HIS A 43 -16.00 3.30 -0.13
CA HIS A 43 -14.82 3.06 0.73
C HIS A 43 -13.76 4.13 0.50
N ALA A 44 -13.52 4.53 -0.76
CA ALA A 44 -12.63 5.65 -1.08
C ALA A 44 -13.11 6.95 -0.44
N ARG A 45 -14.43 7.25 -0.51
CA ARG A 45 -15.04 8.42 0.16
C ARG A 45 -14.83 8.36 1.66
N ARG A 46 -15.12 7.23 2.31
CA ARG A 46 -14.92 7.08 3.75
C ARG A 46 -13.46 7.30 4.16
N LEU A 47 -12.51 6.79 3.38
CA LEU A 47 -11.09 7.03 3.61
C LEU A 47 -10.74 8.50 3.42
N ALA A 48 -11.29 9.15 2.40
CA ALA A 48 -11.12 10.58 2.14
C ALA A 48 -11.65 11.44 3.31
N ASP A 49 -12.87 11.16 3.80
CA ASP A 49 -13.47 11.85 4.95
C ASP A 49 -12.56 11.78 6.19
N MET A 50 -11.97 10.61 6.46
CA MET A 50 -11.06 10.42 7.59
C MET A 50 -9.71 11.14 7.38
N LEU A 51 -9.26 11.26 6.14
CA LEU A 51 -8.01 11.94 5.77
C LEU A 51 -8.14 13.46 5.70
N ALA A 52 -9.34 14.01 5.51
CA ALA A 52 -9.59 15.44 5.29
C ALA A 52 -9.02 16.35 6.39
N VAL A 53 -9.00 15.88 7.65
CA VAL A 53 -8.49 16.65 8.82
C VAL A 53 -6.99 16.98 8.71
N HIS A 54 -6.26 16.29 7.84
CA HIS A 54 -4.80 16.45 7.70
C HIS A 54 -4.40 17.54 6.69
N ARG A 55 -5.35 18.32 6.14
CA ARG A 55 -5.10 19.44 5.20
C ARG A 55 -4.19 19.02 4.05
N ILE A 56 -4.55 17.95 3.38
CA ILE A 56 -3.81 17.35 2.27
C ILE A 56 -3.96 18.24 1.03
N GLU A 57 -2.88 18.40 0.27
CA GLU A 57 -2.86 19.14 -0.99
C GLU A 57 -2.60 18.22 -2.21
N ALA A 58 -2.12 17.01 -1.95
CA ALA A 58 -1.98 15.98 -2.97
C ALA A 58 -2.03 14.58 -2.35
N ILE A 59 -2.53 13.61 -3.11
CA ILE A 59 -2.51 12.18 -2.77
C ILE A 59 -1.53 11.48 -3.71
N CYS A 60 -0.67 10.63 -3.15
CA CYS A 60 0.22 9.77 -3.91
C CYS A 60 -0.12 8.30 -3.66
N GLY A 61 -0.32 7.52 -4.74
CA GLY A 61 -0.50 6.07 -4.66
C GLY A 61 0.66 5.32 -5.32
N PRO A 62 1.18 4.24 -4.71
CA PRO A 62 2.07 3.34 -5.43
C PRO A 62 1.29 2.59 -6.51
N LEU A 63 1.88 2.42 -7.71
CA LEU A 63 1.27 1.59 -8.75
C LEU A 63 1.30 0.10 -8.29
N VAL A 64 0.19 -0.65 -8.56
CA VAL A 64 -0.91 -0.37 -9.49
C VAL A 64 -2.18 0.03 -8.72
N GLU A 65 -2.75 -0.84 -7.90
CA GLU A 65 -4.06 -0.69 -7.27
C GLU A 65 -4.08 0.44 -6.23
N GLY A 66 -2.98 0.65 -5.52
CA GLY A 66 -2.83 1.79 -4.63
C GLY A 66 -3.01 3.13 -5.35
N ALA A 67 -2.52 3.25 -6.60
CA ALA A 67 -2.74 4.44 -7.40
C ALA A 67 -4.20 4.61 -7.84
N PHE A 68 -4.93 3.53 -8.13
CA PHE A 68 -6.36 3.61 -8.43
C PHE A 68 -7.15 4.13 -7.23
N LEU A 69 -6.87 3.60 -6.04
CA LEU A 69 -7.49 4.11 -4.82
C LEU A 69 -7.11 5.56 -4.54
N ALA A 70 -5.84 5.89 -4.66
CA ALA A 70 -5.32 7.24 -4.44
C ALA A 70 -5.99 8.27 -5.35
N GLN A 71 -6.24 7.92 -6.63
CA GLN A 71 -6.97 8.76 -7.57
C GLN A 71 -8.41 9.00 -7.11
N MET A 72 -9.10 7.94 -6.65
CA MET A 72 -10.48 8.08 -6.15
C MET A 72 -10.54 8.94 -4.88
N VAL A 73 -9.58 8.79 -3.97
CA VAL A 73 -9.49 9.60 -2.74
C VAL A 73 -9.16 11.06 -3.08
N ALA A 74 -8.28 11.30 -4.05
CA ALA A 74 -7.95 12.66 -4.49
C ALA A 74 -9.16 13.36 -5.14
N GLU A 75 -9.99 12.63 -5.92
CA GLU A 75 -11.26 13.13 -6.47
C GLU A 75 -12.22 13.56 -5.34
N GLU A 76 -12.40 12.72 -4.31
CA GLU A 76 -13.31 13.02 -3.19
C GLU A 76 -12.82 14.22 -2.33
N LEU A 77 -11.51 14.46 -2.26
CA LEU A 77 -10.92 15.60 -1.53
C LEU A 77 -10.73 16.85 -2.39
N ASP A 78 -10.95 16.77 -3.70
CA ASP A 78 -10.66 17.83 -4.69
C ASP A 78 -9.20 18.34 -4.60
N VAL A 79 -8.23 17.41 -4.57
CA VAL A 79 -6.80 17.70 -4.48
C VAL A 79 -6.03 17.06 -5.64
N GLU A 80 -4.75 17.43 -5.80
CA GLU A 80 -3.91 16.84 -6.84
C GLU A 80 -3.66 15.35 -6.59
N PHE A 81 -3.58 14.59 -7.67
CA PHE A 81 -3.18 13.19 -7.66
C PHE A 81 -1.80 13.01 -8.28
N CYS A 82 -0.99 12.16 -7.69
CA CYS A 82 0.22 11.63 -8.28
C CYS A 82 0.38 10.13 -7.95
N PHE A 83 1.32 9.48 -8.62
CA PHE A 83 1.62 8.07 -8.37
C PHE A 83 3.12 7.83 -8.34
N ALA A 84 3.52 6.75 -7.68
CA ALA A 84 4.89 6.25 -7.69
C ALA A 84 4.96 4.94 -8.48
N GLY A 85 5.68 4.94 -9.61
CA GLY A 85 5.89 3.76 -10.45
C GLY A 85 6.98 2.86 -9.89
N GLN A 86 6.85 1.58 -10.12
CA GLN A 86 7.81 0.56 -9.71
C GLN A 86 9.08 0.58 -10.57
N PHE A 87 10.21 0.24 -9.97
CA PHE A 87 11.44 -0.09 -10.68
C PHE A 87 12.25 -1.14 -9.88
N PRO A 88 12.98 -2.05 -10.56
CA PRO A 88 13.86 -2.99 -9.90
C PRO A 88 14.99 -2.27 -9.15
N ARG A 89 15.30 -2.72 -7.94
CA ARG A 89 16.49 -2.24 -7.20
C ARG A 89 17.29 -3.41 -6.65
N PRO A 90 18.63 -3.30 -6.54
CA PRO A 90 19.45 -4.33 -5.91
C PRO A 90 19.01 -4.58 -4.47
N SER A 91 18.89 -5.87 -4.09
CA SER A 91 18.62 -6.30 -2.73
C SER A 91 19.68 -7.32 -2.31
N LYS A 92 20.30 -7.13 -1.13
CA LYS A 92 21.35 -8.01 -0.63
C LYS A 92 20.81 -9.30 0.00
N ASP A 93 19.62 -9.24 0.57
CA ASP A 93 18.97 -10.32 1.31
C ASP A 93 17.67 -10.83 0.63
N GLY A 94 17.41 -10.36 -0.60
CA GLY A 94 16.20 -10.68 -1.35
C GLY A 94 14.93 -9.97 -0.84
N LEU A 95 15.05 -9.12 0.19
CA LEU A 95 13.93 -8.33 0.68
C LEU A 95 13.87 -6.96 -0.01
N PHE A 96 12.65 -6.47 -0.24
CA PHE A 96 12.39 -5.16 -0.87
C PHE A 96 13.13 -4.95 -2.22
N PRO A 97 13.00 -5.90 -3.18
CA PRO A 97 13.73 -5.83 -4.45
C PRO A 97 13.15 -4.77 -5.41
N VAL A 98 12.03 -4.15 -5.06
CA VAL A 98 11.34 -3.13 -5.84
C VAL A 98 11.46 -1.77 -5.17
N GLY A 99 11.81 -0.76 -5.95
CA GLY A 99 11.74 0.65 -5.55
C GLY A 99 10.55 1.35 -6.21
N TYR A 100 10.21 2.52 -5.70
CA TYR A 100 9.10 3.33 -6.22
C TYR A 100 9.58 4.73 -6.54
N ARG A 101 9.07 5.33 -7.63
CA ARG A 101 9.49 6.65 -8.07
C ARG A 101 8.33 7.43 -8.69
N VAL A 102 8.17 8.67 -8.26
CA VAL A 102 7.25 9.63 -8.87
C VAL A 102 7.79 10.05 -10.23
N PRO A 103 6.99 10.03 -11.32
CA PRO A 103 7.41 10.49 -12.64
C PRO A 103 7.98 11.91 -12.62
N ALA A 104 9.02 12.14 -13.42
CA ALA A 104 9.74 13.43 -13.43
C ALA A 104 8.82 14.63 -13.70
N SER A 105 7.81 14.46 -14.55
CA SER A 105 6.81 15.49 -14.87
C SER A 105 5.92 15.90 -13.69
N LEU A 106 5.71 15.00 -12.72
CA LEU A 106 4.87 15.26 -11.55
C LEU A 106 5.64 15.85 -10.37
N ARG A 107 6.96 15.64 -10.30
CA ARG A 107 7.80 16.10 -9.19
C ARG A 107 7.69 17.60 -8.88
N PRO A 108 7.70 18.51 -9.89
CA PRO A 108 7.52 19.95 -9.62
C PRO A 108 6.17 20.29 -9.00
N ARG A 109 5.13 19.51 -9.31
CA ARG A 109 3.76 19.74 -8.83
C ARG A 109 3.58 19.43 -7.35
N ILE A 110 4.34 18.48 -6.83
CA ILE A 110 4.23 18.02 -5.43
C ILE A 110 5.28 18.64 -4.50
N LYS A 111 6.26 19.36 -5.05
CA LYS A 111 7.31 20.02 -4.25
C LYS A 111 6.71 21.02 -3.27
N GLY A 112 7.05 20.88 -1.98
CA GLY A 112 6.55 21.70 -0.89
C GLY A 112 5.12 21.41 -0.44
N LYS A 113 4.36 20.57 -1.17
CA LYS A 113 2.98 20.23 -0.84
C LYS A 113 2.88 19.25 0.32
N ARG A 114 1.75 19.32 0.99
CA ARG A 114 1.30 18.37 2.03
C ARG A 114 0.70 17.14 1.34
N VAL A 115 1.44 16.03 1.34
CA VAL A 115 1.07 14.82 0.60
C VAL A 115 0.72 13.69 1.56
N ALA A 116 -0.41 13.00 1.31
CA ALA A 116 -0.67 11.70 1.92
C ALA A 116 -0.32 10.57 0.93
N VAL A 117 0.25 9.49 1.45
CA VAL A 117 0.40 8.25 0.68
C VAL A 117 -0.79 7.36 0.95
N VAL A 118 -1.47 6.92 -0.11
CA VAL A 118 -2.65 6.05 -0.04
C VAL A 118 -2.40 4.77 -0.81
N ASP A 119 -2.67 3.63 -0.15
CA ASP A 119 -2.51 2.29 -0.71
C ASP A 119 -3.78 1.46 -0.48
N ASP A 120 -3.98 0.39 -1.23
CA ASP A 120 -5.12 -0.50 -1.03
C ASP A 120 -4.96 -1.38 0.22
N ALA A 121 -3.83 -2.08 0.35
CA ALA A 121 -3.54 -2.97 1.47
C ALA A 121 -2.06 -2.88 1.89
N ILE A 122 -1.81 -2.48 3.13
CA ILE A 122 -0.45 -2.41 3.65
C ILE A 122 -0.14 -3.68 4.46
N ASN A 123 0.70 -4.53 3.87
CA ASN A 123 1.25 -5.73 4.53
C ASN A 123 2.70 -5.47 5.00
N ALA A 124 3.71 -5.78 4.17
CA ALA A 124 5.12 -5.49 4.49
C ALA A 124 5.42 -3.98 4.46
N GLY A 125 4.61 -3.19 3.77
CA GLY A 125 4.76 -1.75 3.63
C GLY A 125 5.84 -1.32 2.64
N SER A 126 6.28 -2.22 1.73
CA SER A 126 7.32 -1.93 0.73
C SER A 126 6.93 -0.79 -0.19
N ALA A 127 5.73 -0.87 -0.77
CA ALA A 127 5.20 0.11 -1.71
C ALA A 127 5.08 1.50 -1.08
N VAL A 128 4.41 1.57 0.08
CA VAL A 128 4.24 2.83 0.83
C VAL A 128 5.58 3.42 1.24
N ARG A 129 6.51 2.61 1.76
CA ARG A 129 7.86 3.07 2.13
C ARG A 129 8.60 3.62 0.92
N GLY A 130 8.60 2.89 -0.20
CA GLY A 130 9.26 3.33 -1.42
C GLY A 130 8.69 4.64 -1.97
N ALA A 131 7.36 4.80 -1.96
CA ALA A 131 6.71 6.05 -2.33
C ALA A 131 7.10 7.21 -1.40
N ILE A 132 7.13 6.99 -0.08
CA ILE A 132 7.55 7.99 0.92
C ILE A 132 9.00 8.40 0.70
N GLU A 133 9.91 7.45 0.50
CA GLU A 133 11.33 7.72 0.24
C GLU A 133 11.50 8.65 -0.95
N ASP A 134 10.79 8.40 -2.07
CA ASP A 134 10.90 9.24 -3.26
C ASP A 134 10.20 10.59 -3.10
N LEU A 135 9.02 10.66 -2.43
CA LEU A 135 8.34 11.91 -2.12
C LEU A 135 9.22 12.88 -1.33
N LYS A 136 9.98 12.37 -0.34
CA LYS A 136 10.96 13.17 0.40
C LYS A 136 12.05 13.74 -0.51
N THR A 137 12.53 12.96 -1.50
CA THR A 137 13.50 13.47 -2.49
C THR A 137 12.91 14.53 -3.41
N CYS A 138 11.58 14.52 -3.61
CA CYS A 138 10.86 15.54 -4.35
C CYS A 138 10.63 16.83 -3.53
N GLY A 139 10.95 16.82 -2.23
CA GLY A 139 10.69 17.93 -1.32
C GLY A 139 9.22 18.05 -0.90
N ALA A 140 8.43 17.00 -1.01
CA ALA A 140 7.06 16.93 -0.49
C ALA A 140 7.06 16.74 1.04
N GLN A 141 6.01 17.21 1.70
CA GLN A 141 5.78 17.01 3.13
C GLN A 141 4.80 15.86 3.33
N LEU A 142 5.27 14.71 3.81
CA LEU A 142 4.37 13.63 4.19
C LEU A 142 3.52 14.05 5.39
N VAL A 143 2.19 13.92 5.29
CA VAL A 143 1.27 14.34 6.36
C VAL A 143 0.35 13.24 6.87
N ALA A 144 0.16 12.17 6.12
CA ALA A 144 -0.61 11.00 6.53
C ALA A 144 -0.26 9.77 5.66
N ILE A 145 -0.57 8.58 6.19
CA ILE A 145 -0.62 7.33 5.44
C ILE A 145 -2.05 6.82 5.52
N GLY A 146 -2.65 6.50 4.36
CA GLY A 146 -4.00 5.96 4.26
C GLY A 146 -4.02 4.58 3.62
N ALA A 147 -4.94 3.69 4.02
CA ALA A 147 -5.20 2.45 3.30
C ALA A 147 -6.62 1.93 3.56
N LEU A 148 -7.14 1.09 2.66
CA LEU A 148 -8.36 0.34 2.95
C LEU A 148 -8.09 -0.70 4.03
N LEU A 149 -7.03 -1.48 3.84
CA LEU A 149 -6.66 -2.58 4.72
C LEU A 149 -5.24 -2.39 5.26
N ARG A 150 -5.04 -2.81 6.51
CA ARG A 150 -3.70 -3.10 7.01
C ARG A 150 -3.63 -4.53 7.55
N LEU A 151 -2.53 -5.22 7.30
CA LEU A 151 -2.27 -6.55 7.81
C LEU A 151 -1.20 -6.45 8.90
N GLY A 152 -1.59 -6.82 10.13
CA GLY A 152 -0.69 -6.73 11.29
C GLY A 152 -0.25 -5.30 11.61
N ASP A 153 0.95 -5.16 12.22
CA ASP A 153 1.42 -3.90 12.83
C ASP A 153 2.49 -3.14 12.04
N ARG A 154 2.95 -3.65 10.89
CA ARG A 154 4.05 -3.03 10.13
C ARG A 154 3.69 -1.65 9.59
N ALA A 155 2.44 -1.47 9.13
CA ALA A 155 1.94 -0.16 8.71
C ALA A 155 1.97 0.86 9.85
N ALA A 156 1.56 0.45 11.06
CA ALA A 156 1.60 1.30 12.24
C ALA A 156 3.04 1.63 12.67
N ALA A 157 3.95 0.67 12.56
CA ALA A 157 5.38 0.91 12.82
C ALA A 157 5.98 1.91 11.83
N LEU A 158 5.64 1.79 10.53
CA LEU A 158 6.07 2.74 9.51
C LEU A 158 5.55 4.16 9.78
N ALA A 159 4.26 4.29 10.08
CA ALA A 159 3.65 5.59 10.38
C ALA A 159 4.28 6.25 11.61
N ARG A 160 4.59 5.48 12.67
CA ARG A 160 5.34 5.98 13.84
C ARG A 160 6.75 6.44 13.48
N ALA A 161 7.46 5.68 12.64
CA ALA A 161 8.82 6.05 12.19
C ALA A 161 8.83 7.33 11.36
N GLU A 162 7.76 7.57 10.59
CA GLU A 162 7.56 8.77 9.79
C GLU A 162 6.93 9.94 10.59
N ALA A 163 6.55 9.71 11.85
CA ALA A 163 5.85 10.67 12.71
C ALA A 163 4.57 11.25 12.11
N VAL A 164 3.81 10.41 11.39
CA VAL A 164 2.53 10.80 10.76
C VAL A 164 1.40 9.85 11.18
N PRO A 165 0.13 10.30 11.12
CA PRO A 165 -1.02 9.44 11.37
C PRO A 165 -1.14 8.34 10.31
N LEU A 166 -1.62 7.17 10.76
CA LEU A 166 -2.08 6.07 9.94
C LEU A 166 -3.62 6.03 9.98
N VAL A 167 -4.24 6.15 8.83
CA VAL A 167 -5.69 6.09 8.65
C VAL A 167 -6.03 4.83 7.84
N THR A 168 -6.75 3.88 8.45
CA THR A 168 -7.15 2.64 7.76
C THR A 168 -8.60 2.31 8.06
N LEU A 169 -9.29 1.74 7.07
CA LEU A 169 -10.69 1.35 7.26
C LEU A 169 -10.80 0.03 8.04
N MET A 170 -9.82 -0.86 7.89
CA MET A 170 -9.86 -2.17 8.54
C MET A 170 -8.46 -2.71 8.86
N LEU A 171 -8.37 -3.40 10.00
CA LEU A 171 -7.24 -4.25 10.36
C LEU A 171 -7.61 -5.71 10.07
N ILE A 172 -6.74 -6.41 9.34
CA ILE A 172 -6.76 -7.87 9.21
C ILE A 172 -5.68 -8.41 10.14
N GLU A 173 -6.09 -9.12 11.19
CA GLU A 173 -5.18 -9.72 12.16
C GLU A 173 -4.62 -11.07 11.68
N SER A 174 -5.30 -11.71 10.72
CA SER A 174 -4.85 -12.93 10.05
C SER A 174 -3.84 -12.63 8.95
N GLY A 175 -2.99 -13.59 8.65
CA GLY A 175 -1.92 -13.47 7.67
C GLY A 175 -0.58 -13.16 8.33
N THR A 176 0.22 -14.20 8.48
CA THR A 176 1.56 -14.06 9.07
C THR A 176 2.56 -13.74 7.97
N LEU A 177 3.49 -12.87 8.27
CA LEU A 177 4.55 -12.45 7.35
C LEU A 177 5.90 -12.92 7.89
N TRP A 178 6.59 -13.76 7.13
CA TRP A 178 7.89 -14.31 7.50
C TRP A 178 9.02 -13.83 6.59
N ASN A 179 10.21 -13.67 7.16
CA ASN A 179 11.41 -13.71 6.36
C ASN A 179 11.57 -15.16 5.80
N PRO A 180 11.96 -15.35 4.53
CA PRO A 180 12.11 -16.67 3.93
C PRO A 180 12.94 -17.66 4.77
N ALA A 181 14.04 -17.18 5.36
CA ALA A 181 14.92 -17.98 6.21
C ALA A 181 14.24 -18.49 7.51
N ALA A 182 13.18 -17.81 7.97
CA ALA A 182 12.44 -18.13 9.19
C ALA A 182 11.05 -18.70 8.92
N CYS A 183 10.68 -18.92 7.64
CA CYS A 183 9.35 -19.36 7.25
C CYS A 183 9.07 -20.80 7.72
N PRO A 184 8.02 -21.05 8.53
CA PRO A 184 7.68 -22.38 8.99
C PRO A 184 7.15 -23.26 7.86
N LEU A 185 6.49 -22.68 6.85
CA LEU A 185 5.96 -23.41 5.70
C LEU A 185 7.08 -23.93 4.80
N CYS A 186 8.17 -23.14 4.61
CA CYS A 186 9.38 -23.64 3.95
C CYS A 186 9.99 -24.82 4.70
N ARG A 187 10.09 -24.73 6.03
CA ARG A 187 10.61 -25.83 6.86
C ARG A 187 9.75 -27.10 6.83
N ALA A 188 8.45 -26.91 6.63
CA ALA A 188 7.50 -28.02 6.47
C ALA A 188 7.49 -28.61 5.04
N GLY A 189 8.28 -28.05 4.11
CA GLY A 189 8.30 -28.48 2.71
C GLY A 189 7.04 -28.12 1.92
N THR A 190 6.23 -27.18 2.41
CA THR A 190 5.04 -26.70 1.70
C THR A 190 5.48 -25.95 0.44
N PRO A 191 4.99 -26.34 -0.77
CA PRO A 191 5.33 -25.65 -2.00
C PRO A 191 5.03 -24.15 -1.93
N LEU A 192 5.97 -23.33 -2.43
CA LEU A 192 5.79 -21.88 -2.51
C LEU A 192 5.07 -21.51 -3.80
N ASP A 193 3.95 -20.81 -3.69
CA ASP A 193 3.31 -20.09 -4.78
C ASP A 193 3.95 -18.69 -4.88
N ASP A 194 4.87 -18.54 -5.83
CA ASP A 194 5.63 -17.30 -6.00
C ASP A 194 4.84 -16.30 -6.83
N ARG A 195 4.18 -15.39 -6.16
CA ARG A 195 3.37 -14.31 -6.76
C ARG A 195 4.15 -13.00 -6.98
N ARG A 196 5.47 -13.02 -6.83
CA ARG A 196 6.31 -11.85 -7.12
C ARG A 196 6.32 -11.57 -8.62
N GLY A 197 5.88 -10.37 -9.02
CA GLY A 197 5.89 -9.94 -10.42
C GLY A 197 4.66 -10.35 -11.24
N ILE A 198 3.61 -10.85 -10.63
CA ILE A 198 2.31 -11.13 -11.27
C ILE A 198 1.33 -9.94 -11.10
N GLN A 199 1.73 -8.94 -10.32
CA GLN A 199 0.96 -7.69 -10.10
C GLN A 199 1.39 -6.59 -11.06
#